data_b2eb92be6f20169f3e85ba54e2655ec9
#
_entry.id   b2eb92be6f20169f3e85ba54e2655ec9
#
_cell.length_a   1.000
_cell.length_b   1.000
_cell.length_c   1.000
_cell.angle_alpha   90.00
_cell.angle_beta   90.00
_cell.angle_gamma   90.00
#
_symmetry.space_group_name_H-M   'P 1'
#
loop_
_entity.id
_entity.type
_entity.pdbx_description
1 polymer ?
#
loop_
_entity_poly.entity_id
_entity_poly.type
_entity_poly.pdbx_seq_one_letter_code
_entity_poly.pdbx_strand_id
1 'polypeptide(L)'
;MQYNPLGKTDLRVSRLCLGCMTFGEPDRGNHAWTLPEESSRPIIKRALEGGINFFDTANSYSDGSSEEIDGRALRDFARREDVVVATKVFHRVGDLPEGLSRAQILRSIDGSLRRLGMDYVDILQIHRWDYNTPIEETLEALNDVVKAGKARYIGASSMHASQFAQALELQKQHGWAQFVSMQDHYNLIYREEEREMLPLCYQEGVAVIPWSPLARGRLTRPWGETTARLVSDEVGKNLYKESDENDAQIAERLTGVSEELGATRAQVALAWLLSKPGIAAPIIGTSREEQLDELLNAVDITLKPEQIAELETPYKPHAVVGFK
;
A
#
# COMPACT_ATOMS: atom_id res chain seq x y z
N MET A 1 -11.19 -10.68 12.08
CA MET A 1 -10.74 -10.20 10.75
C MET A 1 -11.70 -10.67 9.68
N GLN A 2 -12.03 -9.83 8.70
CA GLN A 2 -12.86 -10.15 7.53
C GLN A 2 -11.97 -10.26 6.29
N TYR A 3 -12.45 -10.99 5.24
CA TYR A 3 -11.69 -11.23 4.01
C TYR A 3 -12.53 -10.89 2.79
N ASN A 4 -11.96 -10.11 1.87
CA ASN A 4 -12.59 -9.72 0.61
C ASN A 4 -11.86 -10.37 -0.58
N PRO A 5 -12.56 -10.59 -1.70
CA PRO A 5 -11.87 -10.89 -2.95
C PRO A 5 -11.00 -9.68 -3.37
N LEU A 6 -9.83 -9.93 -3.92
CA LEU A 6 -8.99 -8.90 -4.51
C LEU A 6 -9.41 -8.66 -5.97
N GLY A 7 -10.26 -7.67 -6.18
CA GLY A 7 -10.82 -7.41 -7.51
C GLY A 7 -11.56 -8.63 -8.09
N LYS A 8 -11.25 -8.97 -9.34
CA LYS A 8 -11.83 -10.11 -10.06
C LYS A 8 -11.01 -11.40 -9.95
N THR A 9 -10.17 -11.53 -8.91
CA THR A 9 -9.30 -12.70 -8.71
C THR A 9 -9.90 -13.73 -7.75
N ASP A 10 -9.26 -14.88 -7.64
CA ASP A 10 -9.55 -15.91 -6.63
C ASP A 10 -8.88 -15.62 -5.27
N LEU A 11 -8.02 -14.58 -5.20
CA LEU A 11 -7.36 -14.20 -3.97
C LEU A 11 -8.34 -13.60 -2.97
N ARG A 12 -8.34 -14.15 -1.76
CA ARG A 12 -9.08 -13.58 -0.62
C ARG A 12 -8.09 -12.93 0.34
N VAL A 13 -8.18 -11.62 0.48
CA VAL A 13 -7.28 -10.82 1.31
C VAL A 13 -8.00 -10.31 2.55
N SER A 14 -7.27 -10.24 3.67
CA SER A 14 -7.75 -9.55 4.88
C SER A 14 -8.06 -8.09 4.59
N ARG A 15 -9.05 -7.54 5.33
CA ARG A 15 -9.47 -6.13 5.18
C ARG A 15 -8.37 -5.11 5.51
N LEU A 16 -7.27 -5.56 6.08
CA LEU A 16 -6.04 -4.79 6.27
C LEU A 16 -4.88 -5.54 5.63
N CYS A 17 -3.95 -4.78 5.00
CA CYS A 17 -2.69 -5.28 4.48
C CYS A 17 -1.56 -4.80 5.38
N LEU A 18 -0.62 -5.66 5.76
CA LEU A 18 0.59 -5.24 6.46
C LEU A 18 1.61 -4.69 5.47
N GLY A 19 1.92 -3.39 5.59
CA GLY A 19 2.99 -2.74 4.83
C GLY A 19 4.34 -2.98 5.47
N CYS A 20 5.24 -3.60 4.71
CA CYS A 20 6.54 -4.06 5.18
C CYS A 20 7.67 -3.03 5.02
N MET A 21 7.38 -1.80 4.56
CA MET A 21 8.38 -0.73 4.44
C MET A 21 9.05 -0.37 5.78
N THR A 22 8.40 -0.70 6.90
CA THR A 22 8.96 -0.50 8.24
C THR A 22 10.06 -1.53 8.58
N PHE A 23 10.08 -2.68 7.91
CA PHE A 23 11.01 -3.77 8.17
C PHE A 23 12.22 -3.67 7.24
N GLY A 24 13.41 -3.81 7.80
CA GLY A 24 14.65 -3.72 7.03
C GLY A 24 15.83 -3.32 7.89
N GLU A 25 17.04 -3.58 7.43
CA GLU A 25 18.25 -3.16 8.10
C GLU A 25 18.38 -1.63 8.05
N PRO A 26 18.50 -0.93 9.19
CA PRO A 26 18.52 0.54 9.24
C PRO A 26 19.70 1.21 8.51
N ASP A 27 20.79 0.48 8.28
CA ASP A 27 21.97 0.92 7.56
C ASP A 27 21.91 0.63 6.05
N ARG A 28 20.82 -0.01 5.56
CA ARG A 28 20.57 -0.28 4.15
C ARG A 28 19.43 0.60 3.63
N GLY A 29 19.65 1.25 2.49
CA GLY A 29 18.62 2.10 1.84
C GLY A 29 18.49 3.48 2.48
N ASN A 30 17.31 4.10 2.34
CA ASN A 30 17.10 5.52 2.62
C ASN A 30 16.35 5.83 3.94
N HIS A 31 16.01 4.83 4.74
CA HIS A 31 15.16 4.99 5.90
C HIS A 31 15.80 4.43 7.19
N ALA A 32 16.53 5.30 7.91
CA ALA A 32 17.16 4.93 9.19
C ALA A 32 16.17 4.56 10.32
N TRP A 33 14.87 4.73 10.10
CA TRP A 33 13.81 4.38 11.05
C TRP A 33 13.23 2.97 10.84
N THR A 34 13.78 2.19 9.93
CA THR A 34 13.36 0.80 9.73
C THR A 34 13.78 -0.08 10.89
N LEU A 35 13.07 -1.17 11.07
CA LEU A 35 13.28 -2.13 12.15
C LEU A 35 14.08 -3.33 11.64
N PRO A 36 15.16 -3.74 12.32
CA PRO A 36 15.89 -4.96 12.01
C PRO A 36 15.01 -6.20 12.24
N GLU A 37 15.47 -7.34 11.78
CA GLU A 37 14.69 -8.59 11.80
C GLU A 37 14.18 -8.96 13.20
N GLU A 38 15.01 -8.81 14.23
CA GLU A 38 14.63 -9.13 15.61
C GLU A 38 13.39 -8.38 16.07
N SER A 39 13.28 -7.09 15.71
CA SER A 39 12.12 -6.25 16.05
C SER A 39 10.95 -6.40 15.09
N SER A 40 11.20 -6.83 13.86
CA SER A 40 10.17 -6.98 12.80
C SER A 40 9.36 -8.27 12.95
N ARG A 41 10.03 -9.37 13.29
CA ARG A 41 9.41 -10.70 13.38
C ARG A 41 8.23 -10.80 14.35
N PRO A 42 8.26 -10.22 15.57
CA PRO A 42 7.11 -10.21 16.46
C PRO A 42 5.88 -9.54 15.84
N ILE A 43 6.07 -8.42 15.14
CA ILE A 43 4.99 -7.68 14.47
C ILE A 43 4.37 -8.51 13.34
N ILE A 44 5.19 -9.16 12.50
CA ILE A 44 4.73 -10.03 11.42
C ILE A 44 3.94 -11.22 12.00
N LYS A 45 4.47 -11.86 13.05
CA LYS A 45 3.78 -12.94 13.74
C LYS A 45 2.44 -12.48 14.32
N ARG A 46 2.42 -11.34 15.01
CA ARG A 46 1.21 -10.75 15.58
C ARG A 46 0.16 -10.41 14.51
N ALA A 47 0.59 -9.95 13.33
CA ALA A 47 -0.29 -9.69 12.19
C ALA A 47 -0.99 -10.98 11.71
N LEU A 48 -0.24 -12.06 11.54
CA LEU A 48 -0.79 -13.38 11.20
C LEU A 48 -1.78 -13.88 12.27
N GLU A 49 -1.43 -13.77 13.55
CA GLU A 49 -2.31 -14.12 14.68
C GLU A 49 -3.60 -13.26 14.72
N GLY A 50 -3.49 -11.98 14.30
CA GLY A 50 -4.62 -11.05 14.13
C GLY A 50 -5.46 -11.32 12.87
N GLY A 51 -5.08 -12.32 12.07
CA GLY A 51 -5.78 -12.74 10.85
C GLY A 51 -5.42 -11.93 9.62
N ILE A 52 -4.35 -11.12 9.63
CA ILE A 52 -3.81 -10.52 8.40
C ILE A 52 -3.14 -11.63 7.59
N ASN A 53 -3.57 -11.78 6.34
CA ASN A 53 -2.96 -12.70 5.39
C ASN A 53 -2.34 -11.97 4.19
N PHE A 54 -2.41 -10.64 4.14
CA PHE A 54 -1.92 -9.84 3.02
C PHE A 54 -0.72 -8.97 3.44
N PHE A 55 0.40 -9.14 2.76
CA PHE A 55 1.68 -8.50 3.05
C PHE A 55 2.18 -7.76 1.80
N ASP A 56 2.55 -6.49 1.97
CA ASP A 56 3.00 -5.61 0.87
C ASP A 56 4.43 -5.13 1.13
N THR A 57 5.38 -5.65 0.37
CA THR A 57 6.79 -5.25 0.38
C THR A 57 7.20 -4.60 -0.94
N ALA A 58 8.49 -4.38 -1.18
CA ALA A 58 9.06 -3.93 -2.44
C ALA A 58 10.55 -4.31 -2.52
N ASN A 59 11.04 -4.49 -3.75
CA ASN A 59 12.45 -4.78 -4.00
C ASN A 59 13.40 -3.72 -3.42
N SER A 60 12.95 -2.46 -3.38
CA SER A 60 13.74 -1.31 -2.93
C SER A 60 13.65 -1.00 -1.44
N TYR A 61 12.73 -1.61 -0.69
CA TYR A 61 12.60 -1.33 0.74
C TYR A 61 13.83 -1.79 1.50
N SER A 62 14.53 -0.82 2.11
CA SER A 62 15.83 -1.01 2.76
C SER A 62 16.80 -1.83 1.89
N ASP A 63 16.87 -1.45 0.60
CA ASP A 63 17.71 -2.09 -0.42
C ASP A 63 17.59 -3.63 -0.44
N GLY A 64 16.34 -4.11 -0.40
CA GLY A 64 15.97 -5.52 -0.46
C GLY A 64 15.93 -6.25 0.88
N SER A 65 16.44 -5.69 1.99
CA SER A 65 16.42 -6.38 3.28
C SER A 65 15.01 -6.55 3.85
N SER A 66 14.05 -5.71 3.46
CA SER A 66 12.64 -5.93 3.77
C SER A 66 12.15 -7.28 3.24
N GLU A 67 12.35 -7.57 1.97
CA GLU A 67 11.96 -8.86 1.38
C GLU A 67 12.69 -10.06 2.04
N GLU A 68 13.95 -9.87 2.44
CA GLU A 68 14.72 -10.92 3.14
C GLU A 68 14.11 -11.26 4.51
N ILE A 69 13.74 -10.24 5.29
CA ILE A 69 13.10 -10.39 6.61
C ILE A 69 11.71 -10.99 6.47
N ASP A 70 10.89 -10.43 5.58
CA ASP A 70 9.52 -10.89 5.33
C ASP A 70 9.50 -12.36 4.89
N GLY A 71 10.37 -12.72 3.96
CA GLY A 71 10.46 -14.08 3.44
C GLY A 71 10.81 -15.11 4.52
N ARG A 72 11.79 -14.77 5.39
CA ARG A 72 12.16 -15.65 6.52
C ARG A 72 11.02 -15.75 7.55
N ALA A 73 10.41 -14.62 7.92
CA ALA A 73 9.34 -14.60 8.90
C ALA A 73 8.10 -15.35 8.42
N LEU A 74 7.66 -15.11 7.18
CA LEU A 74 6.48 -15.78 6.62
C LEU A 74 6.69 -17.29 6.47
N ARG A 75 7.90 -17.72 6.05
CA ARG A 75 8.22 -19.15 5.98
C ARG A 75 8.15 -19.84 7.35
N ASP A 76 8.57 -19.14 8.42
CA ASP A 76 8.62 -19.72 9.76
C ASP A 76 7.24 -19.69 10.46
N PHE A 77 6.36 -18.76 10.12
CA PHE A 77 5.12 -18.51 10.86
C PHE A 77 3.84 -18.87 10.10
N ALA A 78 3.90 -19.10 8.77
CA ALA A 78 2.73 -19.39 7.96
C ALA A 78 3.03 -20.44 6.90
N ARG A 79 1.99 -21.10 6.37
CA ARG A 79 2.11 -21.85 5.12
C ARG A 79 2.01 -20.89 3.95
N ARG A 80 2.75 -21.16 2.87
CA ARG A 80 2.79 -20.29 1.68
C ARG A 80 1.40 -20.02 1.08
N GLU A 81 0.55 -21.03 1.07
CA GLU A 81 -0.81 -20.97 0.54
C GLU A 81 -1.79 -20.15 1.40
N ASP A 82 -1.46 -19.89 2.66
CA ASP A 82 -2.32 -19.12 3.58
C ASP A 82 -2.05 -17.62 3.52
N VAL A 83 -1.02 -17.18 2.80
CA VAL A 83 -0.62 -15.77 2.72
C VAL A 83 -0.61 -15.27 1.29
N VAL A 84 -0.96 -14.00 1.13
CA VAL A 84 -0.88 -13.24 -0.11
C VAL A 84 0.28 -12.26 0.01
N VAL A 85 1.28 -12.40 -0.86
CA VAL A 85 2.49 -11.57 -0.86
C VAL A 85 2.55 -10.73 -2.12
N ALA A 86 2.59 -9.41 -1.93
CA ALA A 86 2.81 -8.44 -2.99
C ALA A 86 4.22 -7.84 -2.88
N THR A 87 4.93 -7.76 -3.99
CA THR A 87 6.16 -6.97 -4.09
C THR A 87 6.11 -6.01 -5.27
N LYS A 88 7.09 -5.11 -5.38
CA LYS A 88 7.07 -4.04 -6.38
C LYS A 88 8.39 -3.94 -7.12
N VAL A 89 8.31 -3.44 -8.36
CA VAL A 89 9.45 -3.11 -9.22
C VAL A 89 9.32 -1.67 -9.72
N PHE A 90 10.40 -0.95 -9.79
CA PHE A 90 10.67 0.33 -10.41
C PHE A 90 11.96 0.94 -9.85
N HIS A 91 11.98 1.21 -8.52
CA HIS A 91 13.08 1.90 -7.88
C HIS A 91 14.37 1.08 -7.91
N ARG A 92 15.49 1.79 -7.86
CA ARG A 92 16.82 1.18 -7.78
C ARG A 92 16.94 0.24 -6.59
N VAL A 93 17.63 -0.88 -6.79
CA VAL A 93 18.05 -1.81 -5.74
C VAL A 93 19.44 -2.36 -6.06
N GLY A 94 20.40 -2.16 -5.18
CA GLY A 94 21.81 -2.46 -5.46
C GLY A 94 22.28 -1.80 -6.77
N ASP A 95 22.81 -2.59 -7.70
CA ASP A 95 23.27 -2.14 -9.02
C ASP A 95 22.18 -2.13 -10.11
N LEU A 96 20.96 -2.61 -9.79
CA LEU A 96 19.85 -2.56 -10.73
C LEU A 96 19.28 -1.14 -10.77
N PRO A 97 19.35 -0.42 -11.91
CA PRO A 97 18.83 0.93 -12.01
C PRO A 97 17.30 0.97 -11.90
N GLU A 98 16.76 2.14 -11.65
CA GLU A 98 15.30 2.34 -11.69
C GLU A 98 14.74 2.19 -13.11
N GLY A 99 13.46 1.82 -13.22
CA GLY A 99 12.70 1.75 -14.45
C GLY A 99 11.92 0.45 -14.61
N LEU A 100 11.17 0.37 -15.72
CA LEU A 100 10.28 -0.72 -16.06
C LEU A 100 10.58 -1.36 -17.42
N SER A 101 11.82 -1.23 -17.92
CA SER A 101 12.22 -1.97 -19.11
C SER A 101 12.08 -3.49 -18.87
N ARG A 102 11.89 -4.25 -19.93
CA ARG A 102 11.80 -5.70 -19.87
C ARG A 102 12.93 -6.34 -19.05
N ALA A 103 14.16 -5.90 -19.32
CA ALA A 103 15.33 -6.41 -18.62
C ALA A 103 15.30 -6.12 -17.11
N GLN A 104 14.84 -4.93 -16.71
CA GLN A 104 14.72 -4.54 -15.30
C GLN A 104 13.63 -5.34 -14.60
N ILE A 105 12.45 -5.51 -15.21
CA ILE A 105 11.34 -6.29 -14.63
C ILE A 105 11.78 -7.72 -14.39
N LEU A 106 12.37 -8.40 -15.41
CA LEU A 106 12.77 -9.80 -15.28
C LEU A 106 13.87 -10.00 -14.24
N ARG A 107 14.87 -9.12 -14.19
CA ARG A 107 15.93 -9.17 -13.17
C ARG A 107 15.40 -8.86 -11.77
N SER A 108 14.46 -7.94 -11.67
CA SER A 108 13.88 -7.53 -10.40
C SER A 108 13.06 -8.65 -9.77
N ILE A 109 12.15 -9.29 -10.52
CA ILE A 109 11.35 -10.39 -9.99
C ILE A 109 12.23 -11.58 -9.56
N ASP A 110 13.28 -11.91 -10.32
CA ASP A 110 14.21 -12.98 -9.95
C ASP A 110 14.99 -12.64 -8.67
N GLY A 111 15.33 -11.36 -8.49
CA GLY A 111 15.94 -10.86 -7.27
C GLY A 111 14.99 -10.93 -6.08
N SER A 112 13.75 -10.49 -6.25
CA SER A 112 12.70 -10.49 -5.21
C SER A 112 12.39 -11.92 -4.75
N LEU A 113 12.21 -12.87 -5.68
CA LEU A 113 11.95 -14.27 -5.33
C LEU A 113 13.09 -14.88 -4.52
N ARG A 114 14.36 -14.59 -4.87
CA ARG A 114 15.51 -15.04 -4.09
C ARG A 114 15.54 -14.45 -2.68
N ARG A 115 15.27 -13.13 -2.51
CA ARG A 115 15.27 -12.49 -1.20
C ARG A 115 14.10 -12.97 -0.33
N LEU A 116 12.92 -13.12 -0.92
CA LEU A 116 11.74 -13.69 -0.25
C LEU A 116 11.90 -15.19 0.06
N GLY A 117 12.77 -15.90 -0.67
CA GLY A 117 12.87 -17.37 -0.57
C GLY A 117 11.60 -18.07 -1.02
N MET A 118 10.95 -17.57 -2.08
CA MET A 118 9.68 -18.04 -2.62
C MET A 118 9.82 -18.34 -4.11
N ASP A 119 9.04 -19.30 -4.61
CA ASP A 119 9.01 -19.67 -6.04
C ASP A 119 8.15 -18.68 -6.85
N TYR A 120 7.17 -18.03 -6.20
CA TYR A 120 6.29 -17.03 -6.79
C TYR A 120 5.84 -16.01 -5.75
N VAL A 121 5.45 -14.84 -6.25
CA VAL A 121 4.65 -13.86 -5.48
C VAL A 121 3.20 -13.90 -5.95
N ASP A 122 2.25 -13.50 -5.11
CA ASP A 122 0.86 -13.42 -5.52
C ASP A 122 0.62 -12.23 -6.42
N ILE A 123 1.26 -11.09 -6.13
CA ILE A 123 1.12 -9.88 -6.92
C ILE A 123 2.50 -9.25 -7.16
N LEU A 124 2.85 -9.03 -8.44
CA LEU A 124 3.95 -8.14 -8.81
C LEU A 124 3.37 -6.79 -9.23
N GLN A 125 3.74 -5.73 -8.53
CA GLN A 125 3.25 -4.37 -8.80
C GLN A 125 4.32 -3.53 -9.50
N ILE A 126 3.91 -2.70 -10.48
CA ILE A 126 4.74 -1.56 -10.87
C ILE A 126 4.59 -0.48 -9.79
N HIS A 127 5.72 0.00 -9.25
CA HIS A 127 5.75 0.94 -8.12
C HIS A 127 5.42 2.37 -8.55
N ARG A 128 5.77 2.72 -9.80
CA ARG A 128 5.56 4.02 -10.45
C ARG A 128 5.38 3.83 -11.94
N TRP A 129 4.83 4.85 -12.61
CA TRP A 129 4.89 4.94 -14.06
C TRP A 129 6.32 5.24 -14.52
N ASP A 130 6.77 4.59 -15.58
CA ASP A 130 8.06 4.86 -16.21
C ASP A 130 7.90 5.69 -17.49
N TYR A 131 8.35 6.92 -17.46
CA TYR A 131 8.27 7.82 -18.61
C TYR A 131 9.36 7.56 -19.66
N ASN A 132 10.34 6.71 -19.36
CA ASN A 132 11.47 6.40 -20.23
C ASN A 132 11.32 5.08 -20.99
N THR A 133 10.33 4.23 -20.59
CA THR A 133 10.07 2.95 -21.21
C THR A 133 8.69 2.97 -21.87
N PRO A 134 8.56 2.53 -23.13
CA PRO A 134 7.23 2.34 -23.75
C PRO A 134 6.37 1.42 -22.90
N ILE A 135 5.13 1.82 -22.67
CA ILE A 135 4.23 1.07 -21.79
C ILE A 135 3.98 -0.35 -22.29
N GLU A 136 3.95 -0.56 -23.60
CA GLU A 136 3.79 -1.87 -24.24
C GLU A 136 4.91 -2.83 -23.84
N GLU A 137 6.18 -2.37 -23.80
CA GLU A 137 7.32 -3.19 -23.35
C GLU A 137 7.15 -3.64 -21.90
N THR A 138 6.72 -2.70 -21.04
CA THR A 138 6.44 -2.97 -19.63
C THR A 138 5.33 -4.01 -19.48
N LEU A 139 4.20 -3.83 -20.17
CA LEU A 139 3.04 -4.73 -20.07
C LEU A 139 3.32 -6.12 -20.61
N GLU A 140 4.05 -6.23 -21.74
CA GLU A 140 4.48 -7.51 -22.27
C GLU A 140 5.41 -8.25 -21.31
N ALA A 141 6.38 -7.53 -20.71
CA ALA A 141 7.28 -8.12 -19.72
C ALA A 141 6.55 -8.64 -18.48
N LEU A 142 5.57 -7.89 -17.97
CA LEU A 142 4.72 -8.31 -16.84
C LEU A 142 3.89 -9.55 -17.20
N ASN A 143 3.33 -9.60 -18.40
CA ASN A 143 2.60 -10.76 -18.91
C ASN A 143 3.50 -11.99 -18.98
N ASP A 144 4.76 -11.85 -19.39
CA ASP A 144 5.71 -12.95 -19.41
C ASP A 144 6.09 -13.44 -18.01
N VAL A 145 6.17 -12.53 -17.02
CA VAL A 145 6.35 -12.89 -15.61
C VAL A 145 5.20 -13.76 -15.11
N VAL A 146 3.96 -13.40 -15.46
CA VAL A 146 2.75 -14.19 -15.10
C VAL A 146 2.78 -15.54 -15.82
N LYS A 147 3.05 -15.57 -17.12
CA LYS A 147 3.16 -16.83 -17.90
C LYS A 147 4.25 -17.76 -17.39
N ALA A 148 5.35 -17.20 -16.89
CA ALA A 148 6.43 -17.97 -16.28
C ALA A 148 6.09 -18.48 -14.86
N GLY A 149 4.92 -18.14 -14.30
CA GLY A 149 4.48 -18.54 -12.96
C GLY A 149 5.24 -17.85 -11.83
N LYS A 150 6.01 -16.78 -12.09
CA LYS A 150 6.77 -16.04 -11.09
C LYS A 150 5.89 -15.04 -10.30
N ALA A 151 4.77 -14.61 -10.88
CA ALA A 151 3.71 -13.89 -10.21
C ALA A 151 2.36 -14.48 -10.64
N ARG A 152 1.40 -14.58 -9.71
CA ARG A 152 0.05 -15.02 -10.05
C ARG A 152 -0.72 -13.93 -10.75
N TYR A 153 -0.56 -12.70 -10.28
CA TYR A 153 -1.23 -11.50 -10.75
C TYR A 153 -0.27 -10.32 -10.81
N ILE A 154 -0.70 -9.27 -11.49
CA ILE A 154 0.03 -7.98 -11.54
C ILE A 154 -0.83 -6.86 -11.00
N GLY A 155 -0.19 -5.86 -10.41
CA GLY A 155 -0.79 -4.63 -9.88
C GLY A 155 -0.05 -3.39 -10.35
N ALA A 156 -0.68 -2.24 -10.12
CA ALA A 156 -0.10 -0.94 -10.41
C ALA A 156 -0.13 -0.04 -9.16
N SER A 157 0.69 1.01 -9.16
CA SER A 157 0.74 1.99 -8.08
C SER A 157 1.07 3.38 -8.61
N SER A 158 0.40 4.39 -8.04
CA SER A 158 0.80 5.80 -8.10
C SER A 158 1.08 6.32 -9.51
N MET A 159 0.02 6.50 -10.30
CA MET A 159 0.03 7.05 -11.65
C MET A 159 -1.27 7.82 -11.94
N HIS A 160 -1.32 8.55 -13.04
CA HIS A 160 -2.54 9.22 -13.47
C HIS A 160 -3.58 8.22 -14.00
N ALA A 161 -4.87 8.52 -13.78
CA ALA A 161 -5.97 7.68 -14.26
C ALA A 161 -5.94 7.47 -15.78
N SER A 162 -5.51 8.48 -16.55
CA SER A 162 -5.34 8.36 -18.00
C SER A 162 -4.26 7.35 -18.40
N GLN A 163 -3.14 7.31 -17.65
CA GLN A 163 -2.07 6.33 -17.85
C GLN A 163 -2.54 4.92 -17.53
N PHE A 164 -3.27 4.77 -16.42
CA PHE A 164 -3.84 3.49 -16.02
C PHE A 164 -4.89 2.97 -17.02
N ALA A 165 -5.79 3.85 -17.49
CA ALA A 165 -6.76 3.51 -18.51
C ALA A 165 -6.10 3.04 -19.82
N GLN A 166 -5.04 3.74 -20.27
CA GLN A 166 -4.24 3.34 -21.42
C GLN A 166 -3.63 1.93 -21.23
N ALA A 167 -3.05 1.68 -20.07
CA ALA A 167 -2.45 0.37 -19.78
C ALA A 167 -3.50 -0.75 -19.79
N LEU A 168 -4.66 -0.55 -19.15
CA LEU A 168 -5.75 -1.52 -19.14
C LEU A 168 -6.28 -1.82 -20.56
N GLU A 169 -6.41 -0.81 -21.39
CA GLU A 169 -6.85 -0.98 -22.77
C GLU A 169 -5.84 -1.78 -23.59
N LEU A 170 -4.55 -1.46 -23.49
CA LEU A 170 -3.49 -2.23 -24.18
C LEU A 170 -3.47 -3.69 -23.72
N GLN A 171 -3.63 -3.96 -22.41
CA GLN A 171 -3.71 -5.33 -21.91
C GLN A 171 -4.90 -6.10 -22.51
N LYS A 172 -6.06 -5.45 -22.66
CA LYS A 172 -7.23 -6.06 -23.30
C LYS A 172 -6.98 -6.33 -24.78
N GLN A 173 -6.45 -5.36 -25.51
CA GLN A 173 -6.16 -5.46 -26.96
C GLN A 173 -5.20 -6.59 -27.29
N HIS A 174 -4.16 -6.78 -26.47
CA HIS A 174 -3.14 -7.80 -26.69
C HIS A 174 -3.43 -9.14 -26.00
N GLY A 175 -4.51 -9.24 -25.21
CA GLY A 175 -4.81 -10.44 -24.42
C GLY A 175 -3.76 -10.74 -23.35
N TRP A 176 -3.11 -9.72 -22.82
CA TRP A 176 -2.14 -9.81 -21.75
C TRP A 176 -2.79 -9.91 -20.37
N ALA A 177 -2.01 -10.36 -19.38
CA ALA A 177 -2.42 -10.32 -17.98
C ALA A 177 -2.84 -8.91 -17.60
N GLN A 178 -4.01 -8.78 -16.93
CA GLN A 178 -4.55 -7.48 -16.55
C GLN A 178 -4.15 -7.11 -15.13
N PHE A 179 -4.01 -5.82 -14.86
CA PHE A 179 -3.86 -5.32 -13.50
C PHE A 179 -5.10 -5.64 -12.66
N VAL A 180 -4.89 -6.24 -11.50
CA VAL A 180 -5.96 -6.63 -10.57
C VAL A 180 -6.08 -5.70 -9.37
N SER A 181 -5.05 -4.90 -9.10
CA SER A 181 -5.00 -3.94 -8.01
C SER A 181 -4.35 -2.63 -8.42
N MET A 182 -4.82 -1.54 -7.79
CA MET A 182 -4.22 -0.22 -7.80
C MET A 182 -3.87 0.19 -6.38
N GLN A 183 -2.61 0.58 -6.18
CA GLN A 183 -2.09 1.03 -4.89
C GLN A 183 -1.90 2.55 -4.91
N ASP A 184 -2.89 3.29 -4.38
CA ASP A 184 -2.98 4.74 -4.44
C ASP A 184 -2.61 5.42 -3.13
N HIS A 185 -2.23 6.70 -3.20
CA HIS A 185 -2.22 7.60 -2.06
C HIS A 185 -3.65 8.01 -1.73
N TYR A 186 -4.25 7.45 -0.69
CA TYR A 186 -5.62 7.79 -0.35
C TYR A 186 -5.86 7.70 1.16
N ASN A 187 -6.35 8.79 1.75
CA ASN A 187 -6.70 8.92 3.17
C ASN A 187 -7.60 10.16 3.38
N LEU A 188 -8.03 10.41 4.62
CA LEU A 188 -8.93 11.52 4.96
C LEU A 188 -8.45 12.91 4.54
N ILE A 189 -7.14 13.15 4.55
CA ILE A 189 -6.54 14.44 4.18
C ILE A 189 -5.95 14.47 2.76
N TYR A 190 -6.07 13.37 2.01
CA TYR A 190 -5.72 13.31 0.60
C TYR A 190 -6.74 12.46 -0.16
N ARG A 191 -7.64 13.10 -0.92
CA ARG A 191 -8.79 12.47 -1.57
C ARG A 191 -8.85 12.71 -3.08
N GLU A 192 -7.73 13.12 -3.69
CA GLU A 192 -7.70 13.45 -5.12
C GLU A 192 -8.00 12.26 -6.03
N GLU A 193 -7.74 11.05 -5.57
CA GLU A 193 -8.05 9.82 -6.30
C GLU A 193 -9.55 9.56 -6.49
N GLU A 194 -10.40 10.20 -5.67
CA GLU A 194 -11.88 10.13 -5.82
C GLU A 194 -12.37 10.76 -7.13
N ARG A 195 -11.57 11.61 -7.78
CA ARG A 195 -11.95 12.30 -9.00
C ARG A 195 -12.03 11.37 -10.21
N GLU A 196 -11.01 10.53 -10.40
CA GLU A 196 -10.86 9.74 -11.62
C GLU A 196 -10.42 8.30 -11.33
N MET A 197 -9.36 8.10 -10.53
CA MET A 197 -8.75 6.78 -10.35
C MET A 197 -9.68 5.78 -9.65
N LEU A 198 -10.31 6.16 -8.54
CA LEU A 198 -11.23 5.26 -7.82
C LEU A 198 -12.45 4.89 -8.68
N PRO A 199 -13.13 5.84 -9.37
CA PRO A 199 -14.19 5.51 -10.33
C PRO A 199 -13.73 4.55 -11.43
N LEU A 200 -12.55 4.77 -12.01
CA LEU A 200 -11.98 3.88 -13.03
C LEU A 200 -11.73 2.47 -12.48
N CYS A 201 -11.07 2.37 -11.32
CA CYS A 201 -10.82 1.08 -10.67
C CYS A 201 -12.13 0.33 -10.39
N TYR A 202 -13.12 1.01 -9.86
CA TYR A 202 -14.43 0.43 -9.58
C TYR A 202 -15.12 -0.09 -10.87
N GLN A 203 -15.12 0.71 -11.93
CA GLN A 203 -15.69 0.34 -13.22
C GLN A 203 -14.99 -0.88 -13.84
N GLU A 204 -13.67 -0.93 -13.75
CA GLU A 204 -12.85 -2.01 -14.30
C GLU A 204 -12.79 -3.24 -13.38
N GLY A 205 -13.31 -3.16 -12.15
CA GLY A 205 -13.25 -4.22 -11.13
C GLY A 205 -11.83 -4.49 -10.63
N VAL A 206 -11.01 -3.44 -10.59
CA VAL A 206 -9.67 -3.42 -10.02
C VAL A 206 -9.79 -3.08 -8.53
N ALA A 207 -9.15 -3.86 -7.67
CA ALA A 207 -9.14 -3.61 -6.23
C ALA A 207 -8.26 -2.42 -5.89
N VAL A 208 -8.69 -1.56 -4.97
CA VAL A 208 -7.86 -0.46 -4.46
C VAL A 208 -7.27 -0.85 -3.11
N ILE A 209 -5.96 -0.70 -2.98
CA ILE A 209 -5.16 -1.01 -1.77
C ILE A 209 -4.35 0.22 -1.35
N PRO A 210 -4.96 1.20 -0.67
CA PRO A 210 -4.35 2.51 -0.43
C PRO A 210 -3.10 2.44 0.44
N TRP A 211 -2.05 3.19 0.04
CA TRP A 211 -0.90 3.44 0.89
C TRP A 211 -1.07 4.73 1.71
N SER A 212 -0.35 4.83 2.83
CA SER A 212 -0.46 5.93 3.81
C SER A 212 -1.89 6.20 4.29
N PRO A 213 -2.66 5.19 4.69
CA PRO A 213 -4.06 5.34 5.12
C PRO A 213 -4.20 6.26 6.33
N LEU A 214 -3.16 6.39 7.15
CA LEU A 214 -3.09 7.25 8.34
C LEU A 214 -2.23 8.51 8.10
N ALA A 215 -2.05 8.91 6.82
CA ALA A 215 -1.27 10.08 6.44
C ALA A 215 0.11 10.14 7.14
N ARG A 216 0.82 8.99 7.15
CA ARG A 216 2.15 8.83 7.77
C ARG A 216 2.17 9.19 9.27
N GLY A 217 1.05 9.02 9.95
CA GLY A 217 0.87 9.26 11.38
C GLY A 217 0.22 10.62 11.73
N ARG A 218 -0.10 11.47 10.75
CA ARG A 218 -0.79 12.76 10.99
C ARG A 218 -2.22 12.56 11.50
N LEU A 219 -2.88 11.49 11.12
CA LEU A 219 -4.24 11.14 11.55
C LEU A 219 -4.29 10.28 12.84
N THR A 220 -3.16 10.05 13.50
CA THR A 220 -3.13 9.18 14.70
C THR A 220 -3.04 9.95 16.02
N ARG A 221 -2.85 11.27 15.96
CA ARG A 221 -2.62 12.13 17.14
C ARG A 221 -3.23 13.52 16.95
N PRO A 222 -3.30 14.35 17.98
CA PRO A 222 -3.68 15.75 17.85
C PRO A 222 -2.84 16.47 16.80
N TRP A 223 -3.48 17.37 16.04
CA TRP A 223 -2.77 18.13 15.02
C TRP A 223 -1.68 19.00 15.62
N GLY A 224 -0.52 19.05 14.99
CA GLY A 224 0.65 19.78 15.48
C GLY A 224 1.58 19.00 16.41
N GLU A 225 1.16 17.85 16.93
CA GLU A 225 2.09 16.96 17.65
C GLU A 225 3.09 16.31 16.71
N THR A 226 4.37 16.32 17.10
CA THR A 226 5.46 15.78 16.29
C THR A 226 6.07 14.52 16.91
N THR A 227 6.66 13.69 16.07
CA THR A 227 7.47 12.53 16.49
C THR A 227 8.80 12.55 15.77
N ALA A 228 9.77 11.80 16.29
CA ALA A 228 11.07 11.64 15.62
C ALA A 228 10.91 11.20 14.15
N ARG A 229 9.94 10.31 13.87
CA ARG A 229 9.62 9.87 12.50
C ARG A 229 9.06 11.02 11.65
N LEU A 230 8.10 11.78 12.13
CA LEU A 230 7.53 12.92 11.37
C LEU A 230 8.59 14.00 11.08
N VAL A 231 9.51 14.22 12.02
CA VAL A 231 10.61 15.17 11.84
C VAL A 231 11.61 14.70 10.78
N SER A 232 11.88 13.40 10.69
CA SER A 232 12.85 12.82 9.74
C SER A 232 12.24 12.40 8.41
N ASP A 233 10.90 12.40 8.26
CA ASP A 233 10.20 11.93 7.07
C ASP A 233 10.07 13.03 6.01
N GLU A 234 11.09 13.20 5.18
CA GLU A 234 11.09 14.19 4.09
C GLU A 234 9.99 13.92 3.04
N VAL A 235 9.66 12.66 2.79
CA VAL A 235 8.56 12.30 1.88
C VAL A 235 7.23 12.81 2.44
N GLY A 236 6.96 12.54 3.72
CA GLY A 236 5.74 13.03 4.39
C GLY A 236 5.64 14.55 4.42
N LYS A 237 6.75 15.25 4.66
CA LYS A 237 6.78 16.73 4.60
C LYS A 237 6.39 17.25 3.22
N ASN A 238 6.91 16.65 2.16
CA ASN A 238 6.60 17.06 0.79
C ASN A 238 5.16 16.74 0.36
N LEU A 239 4.59 15.63 0.83
CA LEU A 239 3.21 15.24 0.50
C LEU A 239 2.15 16.17 1.10
N TYR A 240 2.37 16.74 2.28
CA TYR A 240 1.35 17.47 3.06
C TYR A 240 1.69 18.94 3.34
N LYS A 241 2.64 19.54 2.62
CA LYS A 241 3.12 20.90 2.91
C LYS A 241 2.15 22.03 2.52
N GLU A 242 1.22 21.77 1.59
CA GLU A 242 0.38 22.80 0.98
C GLU A 242 -1.07 22.81 1.51
N SER A 243 -1.43 21.87 2.40
CA SER A 243 -2.81 21.67 2.87
C SER A 243 -3.00 21.82 4.38
N ASP A 244 -2.00 22.34 5.10
CA ASP A 244 -1.90 22.28 6.56
C ASP A 244 -3.14 22.84 7.31
N GLU A 245 -3.69 24.00 6.90
CA GLU A 245 -4.91 24.54 7.52
C GLU A 245 -6.13 23.65 7.30
N ASN A 246 -6.28 23.10 6.11
CA ASN A 246 -7.40 22.22 5.79
C ASN A 246 -7.27 20.87 6.50
N ASP A 247 -6.06 20.34 6.53
CA ASP A 247 -5.74 19.10 7.22
C ASP A 247 -6.01 19.21 8.72
N ALA A 248 -5.71 20.37 9.33
CA ALA A 248 -6.02 20.66 10.74
C ALA A 248 -7.52 20.59 11.03
N GLN A 249 -8.36 21.16 10.15
CA GLN A 249 -9.82 21.12 10.30
C GLN A 249 -10.37 19.70 10.20
N ILE A 250 -9.84 18.89 9.28
CA ILE A 250 -10.20 17.47 9.14
C ILE A 250 -9.77 16.68 10.39
N ALA A 251 -8.57 16.92 10.89
CA ALA A 251 -8.07 16.28 12.11
C ALA A 251 -8.88 16.64 13.36
N GLU A 252 -9.43 17.86 13.44
CA GLU A 252 -10.35 18.28 14.50
C GLU A 252 -11.67 17.50 14.42
N ARG A 253 -12.27 17.38 13.22
CA ARG A 253 -13.48 16.56 13.03
C ARG A 253 -13.25 15.09 13.36
N LEU A 254 -12.09 14.56 12.93
CA LEU A 254 -11.69 13.21 13.30
C LEU A 254 -11.61 13.02 14.82
N THR A 255 -11.12 14.02 15.54
CA THR A 255 -11.11 14.00 17.01
C THR A 255 -12.52 13.89 17.60
N GLY A 256 -13.44 14.74 17.16
CA GLY A 256 -14.83 14.75 17.63
C GLY A 256 -15.53 13.41 17.39
N VAL A 257 -15.44 12.87 16.17
CA VAL A 257 -16.03 11.56 15.84
C VAL A 257 -15.38 10.43 16.63
N SER A 258 -14.07 10.51 16.89
CA SER A 258 -13.35 9.51 17.69
C SER A 258 -13.83 9.50 19.15
N GLU A 259 -14.03 10.65 19.74
CA GLU A 259 -14.56 10.81 21.11
C GLU A 259 -16.02 10.29 21.21
N GLU A 260 -16.87 10.62 20.22
CA GLU A 260 -18.24 10.11 20.15
C GLU A 260 -18.30 8.59 20.13
N LEU A 261 -17.39 7.96 19.40
CA LEU A 261 -17.34 6.50 19.22
C LEU A 261 -16.58 5.78 20.36
N GLY A 262 -15.84 6.50 21.20
CA GLY A 262 -14.91 5.90 22.16
C GLY A 262 -13.78 5.11 21.46
N ALA A 263 -13.41 5.51 20.25
CA ALA A 263 -12.38 4.88 19.42
C ALA A 263 -11.19 5.83 19.23
N THR A 264 -10.04 5.29 18.80
CA THR A 264 -8.89 6.14 18.50
C THR A 264 -9.03 6.81 17.13
N ARG A 265 -8.32 7.92 16.90
CA ARG A 265 -8.27 8.59 15.60
C ARG A 265 -7.81 7.65 14.49
N ALA A 266 -6.82 6.82 14.76
CA ALA A 266 -6.32 5.84 13.81
C ALA A 266 -7.40 4.84 13.40
N GLN A 267 -8.17 4.33 14.35
CA GLN A 267 -9.27 3.42 14.11
C GLN A 267 -10.38 4.06 13.27
N VAL A 268 -10.79 5.29 13.62
CA VAL A 268 -11.85 6.00 12.88
C VAL A 268 -11.39 6.37 11.46
N ALA A 269 -10.15 6.82 11.28
CA ALA A 269 -9.58 7.10 9.95
C ALA A 269 -9.52 5.84 9.06
N LEU A 270 -9.15 4.69 9.62
CA LEU A 270 -9.20 3.41 8.90
C LEU A 270 -10.64 2.95 8.61
N ALA A 271 -11.55 3.08 9.58
CA ALA A 271 -12.96 2.73 9.39
C ALA A 271 -13.60 3.56 8.28
N TRP A 272 -13.28 4.86 8.20
CA TRP A 272 -13.69 5.73 7.10
C TRP A 272 -13.19 5.18 5.75
N LEU A 273 -11.90 4.85 5.66
CA LEU A 273 -11.31 4.33 4.43
C LEU A 273 -11.94 2.99 4.03
N LEU A 274 -12.15 2.10 5.01
CA LEU A 274 -12.80 0.81 4.82
C LEU A 274 -14.28 0.92 4.42
N SER A 275 -14.94 2.05 4.66
CA SER A 275 -16.32 2.31 4.24
C SER A 275 -16.44 2.68 2.75
N LYS A 276 -15.32 3.01 2.08
CA LYS A 276 -15.34 3.43 0.69
C LYS A 276 -15.48 2.27 -0.28
N PRO A 277 -16.32 2.42 -1.32
CA PRO A 277 -16.48 1.38 -2.35
C PRO A 277 -15.13 1.07 -3.04
N GLY A 278 -14.90 -0.21 -3.34
CA GLY A 278 -13.71 -0.64 -4.08
C GLY A 278 -12.43 -0.76 -3.24
N ILE A 279 -12.41 -0.26 -2.01
CA ILE A 279 -11.27 -0.43 -1.11
C ILE A 279 -11.24 -1.86 -0.60
N ALA A 280 -10.22 -2.61 -1.01
CA ALA A 280 -10.03 -4.00 -0.60
C ALA A 280 -9.30 -4.10 0.75
N ALA A 281 -8.14 -3.46 0.86
CA ALA A 281 -7.29 -3.52 2.04
C ALA A 281 -6.35 -2.29 2.11
N PRO A 282 -6.56 -1.32 3.01
CA PRO A 282 -5.56 -0.30 3.30
C PRO A 282 -4.26 -0.91 3.80
N ILE A 283 -3.13 -0.37 3.34
CA ILE A 283 -1.80 -0.82 3.73
C ILE A 283 -1.38 -0.09 5.01
N ILE A 284 -1.47 -0.79 6.13
CA ILE A 284 -1.09 -0.26 7.44
C ILE A 284 0.40 -0.50 7.71
N GLY A 285 1.07 0.51 8.25
CA GLY A 285 2.45 0.41 8.75
C GLY A 285 2.48 0.61 10.25
N THR A 286 3.24 -0.22 10.93
CA THR A 286 3.43 -0.12 12.37
C THR A 286 4.88 -0.45 12.76
N SER A 287 5.31 0.05 13.92
CA SER A 287 6.63 -0.24 14.48
C SER A 287 6.55 -0.93 15.86
N ARG A 288 5.35 -1.24 16.34
CA ARG A 288 5.10 -1.92 17.62
C ARG A 288 3.85 -2.77 17.56
N GLU A 289 3.82 -3.87 18.30
CA GLU A 289 2.69 -4.79 18.35
C GLU A 289 1.42 -4.13 18.90
N GLU A 290 1.54 -3.27 19.93
CA GLU A 290 0.39 -2.57 20.51
C GLU A 290 -0.30 -1.63 19.49
N GLN A 291 0.47 -1.01 18.59
CA GLN A 291 -0.10 -0.22 17.50
C GLN A 291 -0.84 -1.10 16.51
N LEU A 292 -0.31 -2.29 16.20
CA LEU A 292 -0.98 -3.24 15.33
C LEU A 292 -2.32 -3.68 15.94
N ASP A 293 -2.33 -4.02 17.23
CA ASP A 293 -3.54 -4.43 17.94
C ASP A 293 -4.62 -3.34 17.92
N GLU A 294 -4.23 -2.09 18.08
CA GLU A 294 -5.11 -0.95 17.92
C GLU A 294 -5.74 -0.91 16.52
N LEU A 295 -4.91 -1.04 15.46
CA LEU A 295 -5.37 -0.95 14.08
C LEU A 295 -6.25 -2.13 13.65
N LEU A 296 -6.00 -3.34 14.18
CA LEU A 296 -6.80 -4.53 13.92
C LEU A 296 -8.27 -4.34 14.29
N ASN A 297 -8.55 -3.57 15.34
CA ASN A 297 -9.93 -3.32 15.80
C ASN A 297 -10.70 -2.34 14.88
N ALA A 298 -10.03 -1.63 13.98
CA ALA A 298 -10.69 -0.70 13.06
C ALA A 298 -11.69 -1.39 12.11
N VAL A 299 -11.49 -2.68 11.80
CA VAL A 299 -12.35 -3.44 10.89
C VAL A 299 -13.76 -3.70 11.45
N ASP A 300 -13.93 -3.55 12.75
CA ASP A 300 -15.22 -3.79 13.44
C ASP A 300 -16.00 -2.48 13.68
N ILE A 301 -15.42 -1.31 13.31
CA ILE A 301 -16.07 -0.02 13.44
C ILE A 301 -16.86 0.28 12.16
N THR A 302 -18.16 0.56 12.33
CA THR A 302 -19.05 1.01 11.25
C THR A 302 -19.44 2.46 11.51
N LEU A 303 -19.07 3.36 10.60
CA LEU A 303 -19.43 4.77 10.68
C LEU A 303 -20.84 4.98 10.13
N LYS A 304 -21.62 5.84 10.81
CA LYS A 304 -22.91 6.32 10.31
C LYS A 304 -22.72 7.32 9.17
N PRO A 305 -23.72 7.47 8.27
CA PRO A 305 -23.64 8.46 7.19
C PRO A 305 -23.31 9.89 7.68
N GLU A 306 -23.86 10.30 8.84
CA GLU A 306 -23.65 11.61 9.42
C GLU A 306 -22.19 11.80 9.86
N GLN A 307 -21.57 10.76 10.44
CA GLN A 307 -20.17 10.77 10.86
C GLN A 307 -19.23 10.82 9.64
N ILE A 308 -19.55 10.08 8.56
CA ILE A 308 -18.81 10.14 7.30
C ILE A 308 -18.91 11.58 6.73
N ALA A 309 -20.10 12.16 6.67
CA ALA A 309 -20.30 13.52 6.17
C ALA A 309 -19.54 14.56 7.01
N GLU A 310 -19.51 14.39 8.34
CA GLU A 310 -18.75 15.28 9.22
C GLU A 310 -17.25 15.23 8.93
N LEU A 311 -16.69 14.03 8.75
CA LEU A 311 -15.27 13.85 8.40
C LEU A 311 -14.91 14.42 7.03
N GLU A 312 -15.84 14.40 6.08
CA GLU A 312 -15.59 14.76 4.68
C GLU A 312 -15.85 16.23 4.36
N THR A 313 -16.78 16.87 5.07
CA THR A 313 -17.22 18.26 4.80
C THR A 313 -16.08 19.28 4.75
N PRO A 314 -15.03 19.22 5.62
CA PRO A 314 -13.95 20.21 5.56
C PRO A 314 -13.04 20.07 4.35
N TYR A 315 -13.03 18.91 3.65
CA TYR A 315 -12.05 18.63 2.61
C TYR A 315 -12.12 19.64 1.46
N LYS A 316 -10.99 20.22 1.14
CA LYS A 316 -10.80 21.08 -0.04
C LYS A 316 -9.85 20.41 -1.01
N PRO A 317 -10.24 20.25 -2.28
CA PRO A 317 -9.35 19.70 -3.30
C PRO A 317 -8.06 20.51 -3.44
N HIS A 318 -6.97 19.83 -3.66
CA HIS A 318 -5.65 20.42 -3.86
C HIS A 318 -4.86 19.71 -4.98
N ALA A 319 -3.61 20.09 -5.19
CA ALA A 319 -2.79 19.51 -6.24
C ALA A 319 -2.55 18.01 -6.00
N VAL A 320 -2.49 17.24 -7.10
CA VAL A 320 -2.05 15.84 -7.05
C VAL A 320 -0.59 15.79 -6.61
N VAL A 321 -0.29 14.96 -5.63
CA VAL A 321 1.05 14.76 -5.07
C VAL A 321 1.41 13.27 -5.00
N GLY A 322 2.70 12.98 -4.87
CA GLY A 322 3.20 11.62 -4.65
C GLY A 322 3.65 10.88 -5.91
N PHE A 323 3.34 11.40 -7.11
CA PHE A 323 3.86 10.95 -8.40
C PHE A 323 3.86 12.10 -9.40
N LYS A 324 4.69 12.02 -10.43
CA LYS A 324 4.81 13.02 -11.50
C LYS A 324 4.73 12.31 -12.82
#